data_a97f556f313ae1d7ec203fbaf55736d3
#
_entry.id   a97f556f313ae1d7ec203fbaf55736d3
#
_cell.length_a   1.000
_cell.length_b   1.000
_cell.length_c   1.000
_cell.angle_alpha   90.00
_cell.angle_beta   90.00
_cell.angle_gamma   90.00
#
_symmetry.space_group_name_H-M   'P 1'
#
loop_
_entity.id
_entity.type
_entity.pdbx_description
1 polymer ?
#
loop_
_entity_poly.entity_id
_entity_poly.type
_entity_poly.pdbx_seq_one_letter_code
_entity_poly.pdbx_strand_id
1 'polypeptide(L)'
;MEEEKDCIFCKIVSGEIPCVKIWEDDEFLCFPDANPKVKGHCLIIPKTHFTNIMDLPASLGGELVDAIKKIAEINLGKGAEGFNLVMNNFESAGQVVSHAHIHLLPRKKGDGFKAIG
;
A
#
# COMPACT_ATOMS: atom_id res chain seq x y z
N MET A 1 -5.15 9.64 -15.32
CA MET A 1 -5.42 8.33 -15.86
C MET A 1 -6.58 7.64 -15.16
N GLU A 2 -7.42 7.01 -15.91
CA GLU A 2 -8.55 6.31 -15.34
C GLU A 2 -8.19 4.94 -14.84
N GLU A 3 -9.23 4.25 -14.37
CA GLU A 3 -9.12 2.87 -13.98
C GLU A 3 -8.84 1.97 -15.16
N GLU A 4 -8.16 0.90 -14.88
CA GLU A 4 -7.96 -0.19 -15.81
C GLU A 4 -9.01 -1.26 -15.56
N LYS A 5 -9.66 -1.71 -16.62
CA LYS A 5 -10.75 -2.65 -16.51
C LYS A 5 -10.39 -3.95 -15.82
N ASP A 6 -9.18 -4.45 -16.08
CA ASP A 6 -8.75 -5.73 -15.54
C ASP A 6 -7.91 -5.60 -14.29
N CYS A 7 -7.77 -4.40 -13.76
CA CYS A 7 -6.94 -4.17 -12.59
C CYS A 7 -7.74 -4.44 -11.32
N ILE A 8 -7.27 -5.41 -10.53
CA ILE A 8 -7.95 -5.77 -9.28
C ILE A 8 -7.98 -4.59 -8.30
N PHE A 9 -6.93 -3.76 -8.27
CA PHE A 9 -6.90 -2.61 -7.37
C PHE A 9 -7.83 -1.50 -7.84
N CYS A 10 -7.95 -1.29 -9.14
CA CYS A 10 -8.95 -0.35 -9.67
C CYS A 10 -10.37 -0.80 -9.30
N LYS A 11 -10.61 -2.11 -9.30
CA LYS A 11 -11.91 -2.65 -8.89
C LYS A 11 -12.18 -2.46 -7.41
N ILE A 12 -11.14 -2.50 -6.60
CA ILE A 12 -11.25 -2.20 -5.16
C ILE A 12 -11.57 -0.72 -4.98
N VAL A 13 -10.88 0.16 -5.69
CA VAL A 13 -11.11 1.60 -5.61
C VAL A 13 -12.55 1.94 -6.00
N SER A 14 -13.07 1.32 -7.05
CA SER A 14 -14.44 1.59 -7.54
C SER A 14 -15.52 0.96 -6.70
N GLY A 15 -15.15 0.05 -5.79
CA GLY A 15 -16.12 -0.67 -4.96
C GLY A 15 -16.67 -1.92 -5.61
N GLU A 16 -16.23 -2.24 -6.82
CA GLU A 16 -16.65 -3.47 -7.50
C GLU A 16 -16.22 -4.71 -6.73
N ILE A 17 -15.01 -4.65 -6.14
CA ILE A 17 -14.54 -5.68 -5.21
C ILE A 17 -14.55 -5.06 -3.83
N PRO A 18 -15.31 -5.63 -2.88
CA PRO A 18 -15.37 -5.06 -1.53
C PRO A 18 -14.04 -5.27 -0.79
N CYS A 19 -13.68 -4.32 0.04
CA CYS A 19 -12.51 -4.44 0.91
C CYS A 19 -12.77 -3.69 2.21
N VAL A 20 -12.00 -4.04 3.23
CA VAL A 20 -11.99 -3.29 4.48
C VAL A 20 -11.05 -2.10 4.26
N LYS A 21 -11.58 -0.89 4.36
CA LYS A 21 -10.76 0.31 4.22
C LYS A 21 -10.15 0.66 5.56
N ILE A 22 -8.82 0.64 5.63
CA ILE A 22 -8.12 1.07 6.84
C ILE A 22 -8.09 2.60 6.89
N TRP A 23 -7.89 3.23 5.72
CA TRP A 23 -7.81 4.68 5.61
C TRP A 23 -7.93 5.08 4.15
N GLU A 24 -8.45 6.27 3.88
CA GLU A 24 -8.44 6.82 2.54
C GLU A 24 -8.55 8.33 2.57
N ASP A 25 -8.04 8.95 1.52
CA ASP A 25 -8.30 10.36 1.24
C ASP A 25 -8.69 10.46 -0.24
N ASP A 26 -8.61 11.65 -0.83
CA ASP A 26 -9.01 11.84 -2.21
C ASP A 26 -8.12 11.10 -3.20
N GLU A 27 -6.85 10.85 -2.85
CA GLU A 27 -5.85 10.34 -3.77
C GLU A 27 -5.39 8.92 -3.45
N PHE A 28 -5.48 8.49 -2.21
CA PHE A 28 -4.92 7.21 -1.76
C PHE A 28 -5.90 6.40 -0.94
N LEU A 29 -5.72 5.10 -0.96
CA LEU A 29 -6.53 4.14 -0.23
C LEU A 29 -5.61 3.11 0.43
N CYS A 30 -5.92 2.72 1.66
CA CYS A 30 -5.20 1.67 2.35
C CYS A 30 -6.15 0.56 2.76
N PHE A 31 -5.75 -0.70 2.49
CA PHE A 31 -6.54 -1.88 2.84
C PHE A 31 -5.61 -3.04 3.21
N PRO A 32 -6.11 -4.04 3.95
CA PRO A 32 -5.25 -5.17 4.35
C PRO A 32 -4.79 -5.98 3.15
N ASP A 33 -3.55 -6.48 3.22
CA ASP A 33 -3.07 -7.45 2.22
C ASP A 33 -3.80 -8.76 2.43
N ALA A 34 -4.23 -9.40 1.33
CA ALA A 34 -4.96 -10.67 1.40
C ALA A 34 -4.08 -11.81 1.92
N ASN A 35 -2.76 -11.70 1.75
CA ASN A 35 -1.79 -12.69 2.21
C ASN A 35 -0.76 -12.01 3.11
N PRO A 36 -1.15 -11.62 4.33
CA PRO A 36 -0.27 -10.82 5.18
C PRO A 36 0.97 -11.60 5.59
N LYS A 37 2.13 -10.94 5.52
CA LYS A 37 3.41 -11.50 5.95
C LYS A 37 3.62 -11.31 7.44
N VAL A 38 3.00 -10.28 8.00
CA VAL A 38 2.98 -10.02 9.44
C VAL A 38 1.59 -9.50 9.76
N LYS A 39 1.22 -9.53 11.04
CA LYS A 39 -0.06 -9.00 11.47
C LYS A 39 -0.15 -7.51 11.13
N GLY A 40 -1.22 -7.14 10.46
CA GLY A 40 -1.44 -5.74 10.09
C GLY A 40 -0.83 -5.32 8.76
N HIS A 41 -0.19 -6.24 8.04
CA HIS A 41 0.36 -5.97 6.70
C HIS A 41 -0.73 -5.39 5.81
N CYS A 42 -0.50 -4.19 5.28
CA CYS A 42 -1.50 -3.51 4.47
C CYS A 42 -0.84 -2.90 3.23
N LEU A 43 -1.70 -2.50 2.30
CA LEU A 43 -1.28 -1.91 1.03
C LEU A 43 -1.79 -0.48 0.95
N ILE A 44 -0.92 0.42 0.48
CA ILE A 44 -1.28 1.81 0.21
C ILE A 44 -1.20 1.99 -1.28
N ILE A 45 -2.33 2.35 -1.90
CA ILE A 45 -2.40 2.49 -3.35
C ILE A 45 -2.93 3.87 -3.75
N PRO A 46 -2.50 4.43 -4.88
CA PRO A 46 -3.19 5.58 -5.45
C PRO A 46 -4.53 5.14 -6.02
N LYS A 47 -5.53 6.00 -5.93
CA LYS A 47 -6.86 5.72 -6.47
C LYS A 47 -6.85 5.77 -8.00
N THR A 48 -6.03 6.65 -8.58
CA THR A 48 -5.80 6.67 -10.01
C THR A 48 -4.83 5.54 -10.38
N HIS A 49 -5.05 4.92 -11.53
CA HIS A 49 -4.20 3.83 -11.96
C HIS A 49 -2.85 4.35 -12.45
N PHE A 50 -1.79 4.06 -11.71
CA PHE A 50 -0.41 4.22 -12.15
C PHE A 50 0.22 2.83 -12.03
N THR A 51 1.11 2.48 -12.95
CA THR A 51 1.69 1.13 -12.98
C THR A 51 2.67 0.91 -11.83
N ASN A 52 3.54 1.88 -11.61
CA ASN A 52 4.53 1.80 -10.52
C ASN A 52 5.05 3.22 -10.23
N ILE A 53 6.15 3.31 -9.47
CA ILE A 53 6.66 4.63 -9.07
C ILE A 53 7.06 5.48 -10.27
N MET A 54 7.43 4.85 -11.38
CA MET A 54 7.96 5.61 -12.53
C MET A 54 6.91 6.47 -13.23
N ASP A 55 5.65 6.04 -13.24
CA ASP A 55 4.59 6.85 -13.84
C ASP A 55 3.72 7.57 -12.82
N LEU A 56 3.99 7.39 -11.52
CA LEU A 56 3.30 8.15 -10.49
C LEU A 56 3.85 9.58 -10.50
N PRO A 57 2.98 10.60 -10.67
CA PRO A 57 3.46 11.98 -10.78
C PRO A 57 4.11 12.47 -9.49
N ALA A 58 5.22 13.19 -9.63
CA ALA A 58 5.89 13.77 -8.46
C ALA A 58 4.98 14.72 -7.69
N SER A 59 3.98 15.32 -8.39
CA SER A 59 3.03 16.22 -7.74
C SER A 59 2.19 15.54 -6.67
N LEU A 60 2.09 14.20 -6.68
CA LEU A 60 1.39 13.45 -5.64
C LEU A 60 2.30 13.05 -4.48
N GLY A 61 3.58 13.49 -4.52
CA GLY A 61 4.56 13.07 -3.49
C GLY A 61 4.16 13.47 -2.09
N GLY A 62 3.66 14.70 -1.91
CA GLY A 62 3.23 15.15 -0.59
C GLY A 62 2.08 14.34 -0.04
N GLU A 63 1.06 14.10 -0.86
CA GLU A 63 -0.09 13.29 -0.47
C GLU A 63 0.31 11.84 -0.17
N LEU A 64 1.26 11.30 -0.93
CA LEU A 64 1.74 9.96 -0.68
C LEU A 64 2.44 9.86 0.67
N VAL A 65 3.31 10.82 0.97
CA VAL A 65 4.01 10.85 2.26
C VAL A 65 3.00 11.01 3.39
N ASP A 66 2.00 11.88 3.24
CA ASP A 66 0.96 12.06 4.25
C ASP A 66 0.18 10.77 4.47
N ALA A 67 -0.17 10.06 3.41
CA ALA A 67 -0.88 8.79 3.52
C ALA A 67 -0.05 7.77 4.30
N ILE A 68 1.22 7.64 3.94
CA ILE A 68 2.12 6.70 4.61
C ILE A 68 2.20 7.02 6.11
N LYS A 69 2.37 8.31 6.45
CA LYS A 69 2.48 8.71 7.85
C LYS A 69 1.20 8.45 8.64
N LYS A 70 0.04 8.67 8.01
CA LYS A 70 -1.24 8.41 8.68
C LYS A 70 -1.40 6.92 8.99
N ILE A 71 -1.08 6.06 8.03
CA ILE A 71 -1.19 4.61 8.22
C ILE A 71 -0.18 4.15 9.28
N ALA A 72 1.04 4.69 9.23
CA ALA A 72 2.05 4.38 10.23
C ALA A 72 1.59 4.78 11.63
N GLU A 73 1.00 5.98 11.78
CA GLU A 73 0.47 6.44 13.06
C GLU A 73 -0.59 5.49 13.61
N ILE A 74 -1.49 5.03 12.75
CA ILE A 74 -2.53 4.09 13.16
C ILE A 74 -1.91 2.83 13.73
N ASN A 75 -0.89 2.28 13.04
CA ASN A 75 -0.26 1.03 13.47
C ASN A 75 0.57 1.21 14.74
N LEU A 76 1.30 2.31 14.84
CA LEU A 76 2.06 2.60 16.06
C LEU A 76 1.12 2.79 17.24
N GLY A 77 -0.05 3.39 17.01
CA GLY A 77 -1.07 3.54 18.05
C GLY A 77 -1.66 2.22 18.50
N LYS A 78 -1.55 1.18 17.68
CA LYS A 78 -2.03 -0.17 18.00
C LYS A 78 -0.93 -1.06 18.56
N GLY A 79 0.24 -0.51 18.83
CA GLY A 79 1.32 -1.23 19.49
C GLY A 79 2.45 -1.70 18.60
N ALA A 80 2.44 -1.36 17.31
CA ALA A 80 3.61 -1.64 16.47
C ALA A 80 4.79 -0.83 16.99
N GLU A 81 5.98 -1.42 16.94
CA GLU A 81 7.20 -0.77 17.41
C GLU A 81 7.99 -0.13 16.28
N GLY A 82 7.62 -0.46 15.06
CA GLY A 82 8.22 0.09 13.85
C GLY A 82 7.46 -0.42 12.65
N PHE A 83 7.94 -0.12 11.46
CA PHE A 83 7.31 -0.62 10.24
C PHE A 83 8.30 -0.60 9.08
N ASN A 84 8.07 -1.48 8.12
CA ASN A 84 8.80 -1.47 6.86
C ASN A 84 7.89 -0.96 5.75
N LEU A 85 8.49 -0.29 4.80
CA LEU A 85 7.82 0.09 3.55
C LEU A 85 8.52 -0.65 2.42
N VAL A 86 7.75 -1.34 1.59
CA VAL A 86 8.28 -2.08 0.46
C VAL A 86 7.48 -1.73 -0.77
N MET A 87 8.15 -1.32 -1.84
CA MET A 87 7.52 -1.05 -3.11
C MET A 87 8.30 -1.77 -4.20
N ASN A 88 7.64 -2.73 -4.83
CA ASN A 88 8.24 -3.48 -5.94
C ASN A 88 7.84 -2.83 -7.24
N ASN A 89 8.82 -2.49 -8.06
CA ASN A 89 8.58 -1.82 -9.33
C ASN A 89 9.12 -2.71 -10.45
N PHE A 90 8.24 -3.05 -11.38
CA PHE A 90 8.48 -3.97 -12.49
C PHE A 90 8.50 -5.43 -12.05
N GLU A 91 8.21 -6.30 -12.99
CA GLU A 91 8.04 -7.73 -12.74
C GLU A 91 9.31 -8.38 -12.18
N SER A 92 10.47 -8.02 -12.72
CA SER A 92 11.72 -8.62 -12.25
C SER A 92 12.08 -8.26 -10.82
N ALA A 93 11.46 -7.23 -10.27
CA ALA A 93 11.63 -6.85 -8.87
C ALA A 93 10.51 -7.38 -7.98
N GLY A 94 9.60 -8.19 -8.54
CA GLY A 94 8.54 -8.83 -7.76
C GLY A 94 7.20 -8.11 -7.79
N GLN A 95 7.01 -7.16 -8.71
CA GLN A 95 5.70 -6.51 -8.82
C GLN A 95 4.71 -7.47 -9.47
N VAL A 96 3.72 -7.91 -8.69
CA VAL A 96 2.73 -8.88 -9.15
C VAL A 96 1.51 -8.19 -9.75
N VAL A 97 1.03 -7.11 -9.12
CA VAL A 97 -0.11 -6.34 -9.62
C VAL A 97 0.40 -5.07 -10.27
N SER A 98 -0.01 -4.82 -11.52
CA SER A 98 0.45 -3.66 -12.30
C SER A 98 -0.34 -2.40 -11.98
N HIS A 99 -0.41 -2.09 -10.70
CA HIS A 99 -1.01 -0.88 -10.14
C HIS A 99 -0.12 -0.54 -8.96
N ALA A 100 0.45 0.65 -8.95
CA ALA A 100 1.42 1.06 -7.95
C ALA A 100 0.89 0.80 -6.54
N HIS A 101 1.69 0.18 -5.70
CA HIS A 101 1.30 -0.08 -4.32
C HIS A 101 2.51 -0.20 -3.43
N ILE A 102 2.34 0.25 -2.20
CA ILE A 102 3.38 0.19 -1.18
C ILE A 102 2.89 -0.71 -0.07
N HIS A 103 3.69 -1.73 0.25
CA HIS A 103 3.43 -2.58 1.40
C HIS A 103 3.88 -1.86 2.65
N LEU A 104 3.02 -1.79 3.65
CA LEU A 104 3.40 -1.34 4.98
C LEU A 104 3.28 -2.54 5.91
N LEU A 105 4.40 -2.90 6.53
CA LEU A 105 4.48 -4.06 7.42
C LEU A 105 4.74 -3.56 8.83
N PRO A 106 3.73 -3.58 9.71
CA PRO A 106 3.95 -3.23 11.11
C PRO A 106 4.87 -4.26 11.74
N ARG A 107 5.84 -3.81 12.53
CA ARG A 107 6.85 -4.70 13.08
C ARG A 107 6.89 -4.63 14.59
N LYS A 108 7.18 -5.78 15.19
CA LYS A 108 7.46 -5.90 16.61
C LYS A 108 8.68 -6.75 16.80
N LYS A 109 9.43 -6.50 17.87
CA LYS A 109 10.59 -7.30 18.21
C LYS A 109 10.17 -8.77 18.33
N GLY A 110 10.90 -9.66 17.69
CA GLY A 110 10.64 -11.09 17.77
C GLY A 110 9.45 -11.58 16.96
N ASP A 111 8.97 -10.82 15.99
CA ASP A 111 7.82 -11.20 15.18
C ASP A 111 8.14 -12.28 14.13
N GLY A 112 9.41 -12.66 13.99
CA GLY A 112 9.81 -13.77 13.12
C GLY A 112 9.96 -13.45 11.66
N PHE A 113 9.67 -12.21 11.25
CA PHE A 113 9.81 -11.81 9.85
C PHE A 113 11.12 -11.06 9.65
N LYS A 114 11.86 -11.41 8.60
CA LYS A 114 13.12 -10.75 8.29
C LYS A 114 12.95 -9.83 7.09
N ALA A 115 13.26 -8.55 7.29
CA ALA A 115 13.35 -7.60 6.21
C ALA A 115 14.79 -7.47 5.75
N ILE A 116 14.98 -6.85 4.59
CA ILE A 116 16.30 -6.48 4.09
C ILE A 116 16.84 -5.36 4.99
N GLY A 117 18.07 -5.44 5.38
CA GLY A 117 18.67 -4.38 6.16
C GLY A 117 19.51 -4.82 7.30
#